data_2c37951f47ff66ccc9ed742fc2008887
#
_entry.id   2c37951f47ff66ccc9ed742fc2008887
#
_cell.length_a   1.000
_cell.length_b   1.000
_cell.length_c   1.000
_cell.angle_alpha   90.00
_cell.angle_beta   90.00
_cell.angle_gamma   90.00
#
_symmetry.space_group_name_H-M   'P 1'
#
loop_
_entity.id
_entity.type
_entity.pdbx_description
1 polymer ?
#
loop_
_entity_poly.entity_id
_entity_poly.type
_entity_poly.pdbx_seq_one_letter_code
_entity_poly.pdbx_strand_id
1 'polypeptide(L)'
;MARTLGKTLSSQELDFYRDSGYLIRDRLLGPDKFEALGEHFEGKLASLSPEERPEDMDVPHFTDPELFRWLFDEDVLDLVAQIIGPDIALFSSHFFCKPPRDGKSVPWHQDAYYWRETINPSTEAITIWLAIDPSTRENGCMRVIPGSHLTREARYRDVTRAGSVFDEELDAAQVDESRAVPVELLPGQASIHAAGLVHGSEANLSSSRRCGFTMRYISTEVRFNHEGLGHKHQIYLARGVDRAGNVYADPTRSYPEVIGNRGRGQSYLGTRRPGA
;
A
#
# COMPACT_ATOMS: atom_id res chain seq x y z
N MET A 1 8.31 11.89 18.57
CA MET A 1 8.54 10.59 17.90
C MET A 1 10.03 10.41 17.72
N ALA A 2 10.62 9.32 18.22
CA ALA A 2 12.01 9.01 17.98
C ALA A 2 12.17 8.56 16.52
N ARG A 3 13.02 9.27 15.77
CA ARG A 3 13.39 8.94 14.39
C ARG A 3 14.68 8.15 14.45
N THR A 4 14.68 6.90 14.01
CA THR A 4 15.85 6.01 14.12
C THR A 4 16.38 5.63 12.73
N LEU A 5 17.70 5.80 12.56
CA LEU A 5 18.49 5.29 11.44
C LEU A 5 19.00 3.89 11.82
N GLY A 6 18.24 2.86 11.58
CA GLY A 6 18.67 1.49 11.88
C GLY A 6 17.82 0.44 11.17
N LYS A 7 18.42 -0.71 10.83
CA LYS A 7 17.72 -1.85 10.24
C LYS A 7 16.73 -2.51 11.20
N THR A 8 16.91 -2.28 12.51
CA THR A 8 16.15 -2.94 13.58
C THR A 8 15.19 -1.96 14.24
N LEU A 9 13.95 -2.39 14.46
CA LEU A 9 12.98 -1.68 15.28
C LEU A 9 13.34 -1.87 16.76
N SER A 10 13.33 -0.78 17.51
CA SER A 10 13.40 -0.85 18.96
C SER A 10 12.12 -1.45 19.55
N SER A 11 12.18 -1.94 20.79
CA SER A 11 10.98 -2.38 21.50
C SER A 11 9.91 -1.29 21.61
N GLN A 12 10.34 -0.03 21.80
CA GLN A 12 9.42 1.12 21.84
C GLN A 12 8.71 1.36 20.50
N GLU A 13 9.40 1.19 19.36
CA GLU A 13 8.78 1.32 18.03
C GLU A 13 7.81 0.17 17.78
N LEU A 14 8.13 -1.04 18.18
CA LEU A 14 7.23 -2.19 18.08
C LEU A 14 5.98 -2.02 18.96
N ASP A 15 6.15 -1.53 20.20
CA ASP A 15 5.04 -1.26 21.10
C ASP A 15 4.16 -0.12 20.52
N PHE A 16 4.78 0.95 20.02
CA PHE A 16 4.05 2.03 19.35
C PHE A 16 3.26 1.53 18.13
N TYR A 17 3.88 0.65 17.30
CA TYR A 17 3.16 0.06 16.17
C TYR A 17 1.98 -0.80 16.61
N ARG A 18 2.14 -1.62 17.65
CA ARG A 18 1.03 -2.45 18.18
C ARG A 18 -0.13 -1.61 18.70
N ASP A 19 0.18 -0.49 19.39
CA ASP A 19 -0.84 0.36 19.99
C ASP A 19 -1.49 1.31 18.98
N SER A 20 -0.70 1.85 18.04
CA SER A 20 -1.13 2.90 17.11
C SER A 20 -1.48 2.37 15.71
N GLY A 21 -1.00 1.20 15.33
CA GLY A 21 -1.23 0.58 14.02
C GLY A 21 -0.36 1.14 12.89
N TYR A 22 0.57 2.04 13.19
CA TYR A 22 1.50 2.59 12.21
C TYR A 22 2.82 3.03 12.86
N LEU A 23 3.86 3.21 12.03
CA LEU A 23 5.10 3.88 12.40
C LEU A 23 5.73 4.57 11.19
N ILE A 24 6.69 5.47 11.43
CA ILE A 24 7.43 6.19 10.39
C ILE A 24 8.91 5.84 10.50
N ARG A 25 9.54 5.59 9.35
CA ARG A 25 10.97 5.35 9.21
C ARG A 25 11.61 6.49 8.44
N ASP A 26 12.74 6.99 8.94
CA ASP A 26 13.46 8.09 8.30
C ASP A 26 14.14 7.69 7.00
N ARG A 27 14.48 6.40 6.85
CA ARG A 27 15.04 5.86 5.62
C ARG A 27 14.68 4.38 5.52
N LEU A 28 14.11 4.00 4.37
CA LEU A 28 13.79 2.60 4.07
C LEU A 28 14.89 1.95 3.22
N LEU A 29 15.35 2.65 2.19
CA LEU A 29 16.36 2.19 1.24
C LEU A 29 17.65 3.01 1.37
N GLY A 30 18.79 2.41 1.05
CA GLY A 30 20.04 3.14 0.88
C GLY A 30 19.92 4.22 -0.23
N PRO A 31 20.75 5.30 -0.19
CA PRO A 31 20.63 6.41 -1.14
C PRO A 31 20.62 5.99 -2.60
N ASP A 32 21.58 5.17 -3.02
CA ASP A 32 21.72 4.73 -4.43
C ASP A 32 20.52 3.89 -4.88
N LYS A 33 19.99 3.02 -4.00
CA LYS A 33 18.79 2.22 -4.29
C LYS A 33 17.54 3.09 -4.40
N PHE A 34 17.43 4.12 -3.57
CA PHE A 34 16.31 5.06 -3.60
C PHE A 34 16.35 5.94 -4.86
N GLU A 35 17.53 6.45 -5.24
CA GLU A 35 17.73 7.20 -6.48
C GLU A 35 17.34 6.36 -7.69
N ALA A 36 17.85 5.11 -7.78
CA ALA A 36 17.50 4.19 -8.85
C ALA A 36 15.99 3.87 -8.93
N LEU A 37 15.29 3.78 -7.78
CA LEU A 37 13.84 3.64 -7.76
C LEU A 37 13.14 4.88 -8.30
N GLY A 38 13.62 6.07 -7.95
CA GLY A 38 13.10 7.34 -8.46
C GLY A 38 13.22 7.44 -9.98
N GLU A 39 14.41 7.12 -10.53
CA GLU A 39 14.64 7.10 -11.97
C GLU A 39 13.73 6.08 -12.69
N HIS A 40 13.62 4.88 -12.13
CA HIS A 40 12.72 3.85 -12.65
C HIS A 40 11.26 4.31 -12.67
N PHE A 41 10.79 4.93 -11.59
CA PHE A 41 9.45 5.50 -11.49
C PHE A 41 9.21 6.60 -12.55
N GLU A 42 10.15 7.53 -12.72
CA GLU A 42 10.02 8.59 -13.74
C GLU A 42 9.97 8.01 -15.16
N GLY A 43 10.75 6.95 -15.44
CA GLY A 43 10.67 6.22 -16.70
C GLY A 43 9.29 5.60 -16.94
N LYS A 44 8.69 4.99 -15.92
CA LYS A 44 7.32 4.44 -16.00
C LYS A 44 6.28 5.54 -16.18
N LEU A 45 6.39 6.63 -15.45
CA LEU A 45 5.48 7.77 -15.56
C LEU A 45 5.53 8.37 -16.98
N ALA A 46 6.73 8.50 -17.56
CA ALA A 46 6.92 9.00 -18.92
C ALA A 46 6.38 8.04 -20.00
N SER A 47 6.21 6.76 -19.69
CA SER A 47 5.68 5.75 -20.61
C SER A 47 4.15 5.64 -20.60
N LEU A 48 3.47 6.33 -19.69
CA LEU A 48 2.00 6.33 -19.64
C LEU A 48 1.43 6.99 -20.91
N SER A 49 0.38 6.39 -21.45
CA SER A 49 -0.38 7.01 -22.53
C SER A 49 -1.18 8.22 -22.03
N PRO A 50 -1.59 9.15 -22.91
CA PRO A 50 -2.36 10.34 -22.50
C PRO A 50 -3.69 10.04 -21.81
N GLU A 51 -4.24 8.83 -21.99
CA GLU A 51 -5.49 8.38 -21.37
C GLU A 51 -5.26 7.71 -19.99
N GLU A 52 -4.02 7.33 -19.67
CA GLU A 52 -3.68 6.72 -18.39
C GLU A 52 -3.37 7.78 -17.34
N ARG A 53 -3.85 7.54 -16.14
CA ARG A 53 -3.57 8.44 -15.02
C ARG A 53 -2.46 7.88 -14.14
N PRO A 54 -1.61 8.75 -13.56
CA PRO A 54 -0.57 8.32 -12.63
C PRO A 54 -1.10 7.55 -11.41
N GLU A 55 -2.35 7.82 -11.01
CA GLU A 55 -3.00 7.10 -9.90
C GLU A 55 -3.31 5.65 -10.24
N ASP A 56 -3.34 5.28 -11.52
CA ASP A 56 -3.74 3.95 -12.00
C ASP A 56 -2.55 2.97 -12.12
N MET A 57 -1.32 3.35 -11.70
CA MET A 57 -0.13 2.46 -11.69
C MET A 57 -0.18 1.44 -10.55
N ASP A 58 -1.25 0.63 -10.53
CA ASP A 58 -1.49 -0.43 -9.57
C ASP A 58 -0.90 -1.76 -10.04
N VAL A 59 -0.39 -2.56 -9.11
CA VAL A 59 0.30 -3.84 -9.33
C VAL A 59 1.35 -3.84 -10.47
N PRO A 60 2.21 -2.80 -10.57
CA PRO A 60 3.14 -2.66 -11.68
C PRO A 60 4.13 -3.82 -11.77
N HIS A 61 4.43 -4.50 -10.67
CA HIS A 61 5.34 -5.65 -10.61
C HIS A 61 4.83 -6.88 -11.37
N PHE A 62 3.55 -6.94 -11.75
CA PHE A 62 3.04 -8.03 -12.59
C PHE A 62 3.57 -7.96 -14.02
N THR A 63 3.91 -6.76 -14.51
CA THR A 63 4.44 -6.55 -15.86
C THR A 63 5.87 -6.07 -15.89
N ASP A 64 6.43 -5.74 -14.73
CA ASP A 64 7.74 -5.16 -14.55
C ASP A 64 8.54 -5.92 -13.47
N PRO A 65 9.21 -7.03 -13.85
CA PRO A 65 10.01 -7.82 -12.93
C PRO A 65 11.18 -7.07 -12.30
N GLU A 66 11.63 -5.95 -12.87
CA GLU A 66 12.72 -5.17 -12.28
C GLU A 66 12.36 -4.60 -10.90
N LEU A 67 11.07 -4.37 -10.65
CA LEU A 67 10.59 -3.88 -9.35
C LEU A 67 10.90 -4.81 -8.18
N PHE A 68 11.14 -6.09 -8.43
CA PHE A 68 11.51 -7.03 -7.37
C PHE A 68 12.88 -6.71 -6.73
N ARG A 69 13.74 -5.89 -7.38
CA ARG A 69 14.97 -5.37 -6.74
C ARG A 69 14.70 -4.58 -5.46
N TRP A 70 13.56 -3.89 -5.40
CA TRP A 70 13.15 -3.08 -4.24
C TRP A 70 12.13 -3.81 -3.37
N LEU A 71 11.22 -4.56 -3.99
CA LEU A 71 10.20 -5.33 -3.27
C LEU A 71 10.82 -6.49 -2.45
N PHE A 72 11.97 -7.02 -2.89
CA PHE A 72 12.70 -8.07 -2.19
C PHE A 72 14.01 -7.57 -1.59
N ASP A 73 14.16 -6.25 -1.45
CA ASP A 73 15.33 -5.68 -0.80
C ASP A 73 15.45 -6.16 0.64
N GLU A 74 16.67 -6.59 1.03
CA GLU A 74 16.90 -7.18 2.34
C GLU A 74 16.61 -6.20 3.50
N ASP A 75 16.87 -4.89 3.32
CA ASP A 75 16.56 -3.89 4.35
C ASP A 75 15.05 -3.75 4.54
N VAL A 76 14.26 -3.88 3.46
CA VAL A 76 12.80 -3.90 3.50
C VAL A 76 12.29 -5.16 4.18
N LEU A 77 12.78 -6.33 3.75
CA LEU A 77 12.34 -7.61 4.30
C LEU A 77 12.78 -7.82 5.76
N ASP A 78 13.92 -7.28 6.18
CA ASP A 78 14.35 -7.26 7.58
C ASP A 78 13.39 -6.45 8.47
N LEU A 79 12.89 -5.33 7.96
CA LEU A 79 11.88 -4.53 8.65
C LEU A 79 10.53 -5.27 8.73
N VAL A 80 10.09 -5.85 7.62
CA VAL A 80 8.85 -6.64 7.54
C VAL A 80 8.88 -7.82 8.50
N ALA A 81 10.00 -8.56 8.54
CA ALA A 81 10.17 -9.74 9.41
C ALA A 81 10.00 -9.43 10.90
N GLN A 82 10.32 -8.22 11.33
CA GLN A 82 10.15 -7.82 12.74
C GLN A 82 8.69 -7.60 13.14
N ILE A 83 7.79 -7.45 12.16
CA ILE A 83 6.37 -7.21 12.38
C ILE A 83 5.54 -8.48 12.14
N ILE A 84 5.76 -9.17 11.02
CA ILE A 84 4.94 -10.32 10.60
C ILE A 84 5.67 -11.65 10.61
N GLY A 85 6.92 -11.70 11.12
CA GLY A 85 7.72 -12.93 11.16
C GLY A 85 8.58 -13.16 9.92
N PRO A 86 9.43 -14.21 9.94
CA PRO A 86 10.50 -14.41 8.96
C PRO A 86 10.03 -14.97 7.61
N ASP A 87 8.85 -15.57 7.55
CA ASP A 87 8.31 -16.21 6.35
C ASP A 87 7.34 -15.25 5.67
N ILE A 88 7.76 -14.60 4.57
CA ILE A 88 7.14 -13.42 4.00
C ILE A 88 6.73 -13.66 2.55
N ALA A 89 5.49 -13.31 2.21
CA ALA A 89 5.03 -13.21 0.84
C ALA A 89 4.71 -11.75 0.47
N LEU A 90 5.11 -11.34 -0.72
CA LEU A 90 4.65 -10.11 -1.34
C LEU A 90 3.25 -10.32 -1.88
N PHE A 91 2.32 -9.49 -1.43
CA PHE A 91 0.93 -9.51 -1.87
C PHE A 91 0.69 -8.54 -3.04
N SER A 92 1.19 -7.31 -2.94
CA SER A 92 0.88 -6.27 -3.91
C SER A 92 1.90 -5.12 -3.84
N SER A 93 1.97 -4.34 -4.92
CA SER A 93 2.64 -3.03 -4.94
C SER A 93 1.85 -2.03 -5.77
N HIS A 94 2.09 -0.72 -5.54
CA HIS A 94 1.41 0.35 -6.26
C HIS A 94 2.26 1.62 -6.24
N PHE A 95 2.44 2.29 -7.37
CA PHE A 95 2.88 3.69 -7.39
C PHE A 95 1.68 4.60 -7.17
N PHE A 96 1.46 4.98 -5.92
CA PHE A 96 0.31 5.78 -5.53
C PHE A 96 0.60 7.27 -5.76
N CYS A 97 0.36 7.72 -6.97
CA CYS A 97 0.73 9.05 -7.44
C CYS A 97 -0.49 9.96 -7.59
N LYS A 98 -0.46 11.11 -6.90
CA LYS A 98 -1.44 12.19 -7.05
C LYS A 98 -0.83 13.32 -7.89
N PRO A 99 -1.30 13.55 -9.12
CA PRO A 99 -0.81 14.66 -9.94
C PRO A 99 -1.10 16.02 -9.28
N PRO A 100 -0.36 17.09 -9.67
CA PRO A 100 -0.65 18.44 -9.20
C PRO A 100 -2.07 18.86 -9.60
N ARG A 101 -2.79 19.54 -8.70
CA ARG A 101 -4.10 20.19 -8.91
C ARG A 101 -5.27 19.26 -9.27
N ASP A 102 -5.02 18.01 -9.58
CA ASP A 102 -6.01 17.04 -10.06
C ASP A 102 -5.88 15.66 -9.40
N GLY A 103 -5.13 15.55 -8.33
CA GLY A 103 -4.97 14.29 -7.59
C GLY A 103 -6.23 13.94 -6.81
N LYS A 104 -6.76 12.73 -7.02
CA LYS A 104 -7.99 12.24 -6.39
C LYS A 104 -7.84 12.08 -4.87
N SER A 105 -8.94 12.23 -4.13
CA SER A 105 -9.01 11.87 -2.72
C SER A 105 -9.07 10.36 -2.55
N VAL A 106 -8.56 9.87 -1.41
CA VAL A 106 -8.77 8.50 -0.94
C VAL A 106 -9.67 8.59 0.29
N PRO A 107 -10.89 8.03 0.25
CA PRO A 107 -11.83 8.11 1.35
C PRO A 107 -11.29 7.33 2.56
N TRP A 108 -11.86 7.58 3.76
CA TRP A 108 -11.53 6.82 4.94
C TRP A 108 -11.88 5.35 4.77
N HIS A 109 -10.89 4.47 4.96
CA HIS A 109 -11.02 3.03 4.78
C HIS A 109 -10.00 2.25 5.62
N GLN A 110 -10.18 0.95 5.65
CA GLN A 110 -9.21 -0.04 6.10
C GLN A 110 -8.86 -0.93 4.90
N ASP A 111 -7.59 -1.12 4.62
CA ASP A 111 -7.13 -2.00 3.55
C ASP A 111 -7.70 -3.42 3.69
N ALA A 112 -7.75 -3.94 4.93
CA ALA A 112 -8.28 -5.26 5.26
C ALA A 112 -9.72 -5.49 4.77
N TYR A 113 -10.53 -4.44 4.67
CA TYR A 113 -11.90 -4.55 4.15
C TYR A 113 -11.92 -5.02 2.70
N TYR A 114 -11.08 -4.43 1.85
CA TYR A 114 -11.03 -4.78 0.43
C TYR A 114 -10.41 -6.16 0.19
N TRP A 115 -9.56 -6.62 1.12
CA TRP A 115 -8.83 -7.89 0.97
C TRP A 115 -9.47 -9.08 1.70
N ARG A 116 -10.60 -8.88 2.38
CA ARG A 116 -11.26 -9.89 3.23
C ARG A 116 -11.64 -11.21 2.53
N GLU A 117 -11.85 -11.16 1.21
CA GLU A 117 -12.15 -12.36 0.42
C GLU A 117 -10.90 -13.04 -0.16
N THR A 118 -9.77 -12.34 -0.11
CA THR A 118 -8.52 -12.74 -0.74
C THR A 118 -7.50 -13.20 0.29
N ILE A 119 -7.40 -12.50 1.41
CA ILE A 119 -6.45 -12.76 2.50
C ILE A 119 -7.23 -13.19 3.73
N ASN A 120 -6.89 -14.32 4.31
CA ASN A 120 -7.57 -14.80 5.52
C ASN A 120 -6.55 -15.20 6.61
N PRO A 121 -6.51 -14.47 7.74
CA PRO A 121 -7.28 -13.25 8.03
C PRO A 121 -6.71 -12.01 7.30
N SER A 122 -7.58 -11.14 6.81
CA SER A 122 -7.18 -9.94 6.04
C SER A 122 -6.43 -8.88 6.86
N THR A 123 -6.52 -8.96 8.19
CA THR A 123 -5.83 -8.08 9.13
C THR A 123 -4.33 -8.38 9.26
N GLU A 124 -3.87 -9.54 8.80
CA GLU A 124 -2.47 -10.00 8.91
C GLU A 124 -1.59 -9.49 7.74
N ALA A 125 -2.03 -8.45 7.06
CA ALA A 125 -1.23 -7.78 6.05
C ALA A 125 -0.67 -6.45 6.59
N ILE A 126 0.50 -6.08 6.09
CA ILE A 126 1.09 -4.77 6.35
C ILE A 126 1.37 -4.04 5.04
N THR A 127 1.24 -2.73 5.08
CA THR A 127 1.59 -1.85 3.97
C THR A 127 2.77 -0.97 4.35
N ILE A 128 3.82 -0.97 3.53
CA ILE A 128 4.86 0.06 3.53
C ILE A 128 4.50 1.07 2.45
N TRP A 129 4.51 2.35 2.81
CA TRP A 129 4.33 3.47 1.88
C TRP A 129 5.61 4.32 1.88
N LEU A 130 6.47 4.12 0.87
CA LEU A 130 7.73 4.84 0.69
C LEU A 130 7.48 6.13 -0.10
N ALA A 131 7.80 7.29 0.48
CA ALA A 131 7.67 8.57 -0.19
C ALA A 131 8.74 8.72 -1.30
N ILE A 132 8.32 8.83 -2.55
CA ILE A 132 9.17 9.22 -3.68
C ILE A 132 9.23 10.75 -3.74
N ASP A 133 8.08 11.42 -3.68
CA ASP A 133 7.98 12.87 -3.56
C ASP A 133 7.75 13.28 -2.10
N PRO A 134 7.96 14.55 -1.73
CA PRO A 134 7.47 15.07 -0.46
C PRO A 134 5.97 14.82 -0.31
N SER A 135 5.55 14.27 0.81
CA SER A 135 4.13 14.05 1.14
C SER A 135 3.76 14.97 2.30
N THR A 136 2.98 16.00 2.01
CA THR A 136 2.61 17.06 2.95
C THR A 136 1.10 17.22 3.04
N ARG A 137 0.62 17.97 4.02
CA ARG A 137 -0.82 18.30 4.10
C ARG A 137 -1.33 19.02 2.86
N GLU A 138 -0.52 19.87 2.25
CA GLU A 138 -0.90 20.65 1.07
C GLU A 138 -1.14 19.79 -0.16
N ASN A 139 -0.34 18.72 -0.35
CA ASN A 139 -0.47 17.82 -1.50
C ASN A 139 -1.22 16.52 -1.17
N GLY A 140 -1.95 16.50 -0.04
CA GLY A 140 -2.84 15.42 0.34
C GLY A 140 -2.09 14.20 0.90
N CYS A 141 -1.21 14.40 1.90
CA CYS A 141 -0.59 13.29 2.63
C CYS A 141 -1.64 12.37 3.25
N MET A 142 -1.24 11.14 3.53
CA MET A 142 -2.08 10.20 4.26
C MET A 142 -2.40 10.72 5.66
N ARG A 143 -3.62 10.53 6.12
CA ARG A 143 -4.07 10.72 7.49
C ARG A 143 -4.49 9.38 8.07
N VAL A 144 -4.16 9.13 9.32
CA VAL A 144 -4.47 7.87 10.03
C VAL A 144 -5.25 8.15 11.30
N ILE A 145 -6.06 7.21 11.74
CA ILE A 145 -6.69 7.22 13.07
C ILE A 145 -5.93 6.24 13.96
N PRO A 146 -5.00 6.69 14.83
CA PRO A 146 -4.19 5.80 15.65
C PRO A 146 -5.05 4.88 16.53
N GLY A 147 -4.67 3.60 16.59
CA GLY A 147 -5.36 2.57 17.39
C GLY A 147 -6.63 2.01 16.74
N SER A 148 -7.07 2.52 15.59
CA SER A 148 -8.31 2.07 14.92
C SER A 148 -8.23 0.64 14.38
N HIS A 149 -7.04 0.10 14.15
CA HIS A 149 -6.83 -1.29 13.73
C HIS A 149 -7.24 -2.33 14.79
N LEU A 150 -7.37 -1.90 16.06
CA LEU A 150 -7.85 -2.74 17.15
C LEU A 150 -9.37 -2.87 17.19
N THR A 151 -10.08 -2.03 16.42
CA THR A 151 -11.55 -2.03 16.32
C THR A 151 -11.98 -2.90 15.15
N ARG A 152 -12.74 -3.97 15.42
CA ARG A 152 -13.08 -5.01 14.42
C ARG A 152 -14.34 -4.74 13.60
N GLU A 153 -15.23 -3.87 14.04
CA GLU A 153 -16.51 -3.60 13.38
C GLU A 153 -16.41 -2.38 12.47
N ALA A 154 -16.19 -2.62 11.19
CA ALA A 154 -16.20 -1.59 10.15
C ALA A 154 -17.47 -1.74 9.30
N ARG A 155 -18.28 -0.68 9.23
CA ARG A 155 -19.41 -0.57 8.29
C ARG A 155 -19.02 0.33 7.14
N TYR A 156 -19.32 -0.09 5.93
CA TYR A 156 -19.00 0.62 4.70
C TYR A 156 -20.26 1.07 3.98
N ARG A 157 -20.14 2.14 3.23
CA ARG A 157 -21.20 2.69 2.40
C ARG A 157 -20.62 3.10 1.04
N ASP A 158 -21.50 3.28 0.04
CA ASP A 158 -21.08 3.79 -1.26
C ASP A 158 -20.55 5.22 -1.16
N VAL A 159 -19.46 5.51 -1.87
CA VAL A 159 -18.92 6.86 -2.00
C VAL A 159 -19.83 7.66 -2.93
N THR A 160 -20.34 8.77 -2.43
CA THR A 160 -21.19 9.71 -3.22
C THR A 160 -20.40 10.88 -3.80
N ARG A 161 -19.14 11.04 -3.41
CA ARG A 161 -18.27 12.14 -3.81
C ARG A 161 -17.54 11.82 -5.12
N ALA A 162 -17.68 12.68 -6.13
CA ALA A 162 -16.89 12.60 -7.36
C ALA A 162 -15.40 12.80 -7.08
N GLY A 163 -14.53 12.13 -7.86
CA GLY A 163 -13.06 12.26 -7.71
C GLY A 163 -12.47 11.43 -6.56
N SER A 164 -13.16 10.38 -6.12
CA SER A 164 -12.63 9.36 -5.21
C SER A 164 -11.89 8.27 -5.98
N VAL A 165 -10.85 7.69 -5.33
CA VAL A 165 -10.16 6.51 -5.84
C VAL A 165 -10.99 5.25 -5.65
N PHE A 166 -11.80 5.17 -4.57
CA PHE A 166 -12.61 4.00 -4.23
C PHE A 166 -14.11 4.27 -4.35
N ASP A 167 -14.88 3.23 -4.60
CA ASP A 167 -16.34 3.26 -4.71
C ASP A 167 -17.05 3.10 -3.36
N GLU A 168 -16.35 2.59 -2.34
CA GLU A 168 -16.84 2.41 -0.98
C GLU A 168 -15.96 3.12 0.04
N GLU A 169 -16.55 3.63 1.09
CA GLU A 169 -15.86 4.28 2.21
C GLU A 169 -16.39 3.80 3.56
N LEU A 170 -15.58 3.94 4.59
CA LEU A 170 -16.00 3.71 5.96
C LEU A 170 -17.14 4.67 6.33
N ASP A 171 -18.16 4.18 7.03
CA ASP A 171 -19.27 5.03 7.52
C ASP A 171 -18.71 6.18 8.38
N ALA A 172 -19.04 7.40 8.00
CA ALA A 172 -18.55 8.61 8.68
C ALA A 172 -18.85 8.62 10.18
N ALA A 173 -19.92 7.95 10.63
CA ALA A 173 -20.22 7.81 12.05
C ALA A 173 -19.18 6.98 12.84
N GLN A 174 -18.33 6.22 12.14
CA GLN A 174 -17.26 5.41 12.72
C GLN A 174 -15.88 6.09 12.64
N VAL A 175 -15.79 7.27 12.04
CA VAL A 175 -14.54 8.01 11.87
C VAL A 175 -14.54 9.27 12.75
N ASP A 176 -13.73 9.26 13.78
CA ASP A 176 -13.47 10.47 14.57
C ASP A 176 -12.28 11.23 13.95
N GLU A 177 -12.59 12.11 13.00
CA GLU A 177 -11.56 12.91 12.32
C GLU A 177 -10.78 13.84 13.24
N SER A 178 -11.29 14.17 14.44
CA SER A 178 -10.54 14.98 15.41
C SER A 178 -9.29 14.26 15.93
N ARG A 179 -9.24 12.93 15.83
CA ARG A 179 -8.11 12.09 16.19
C ARG A 179 -7.15 11.83 15.02
N ALA A 180 -7.46 12.33 13.83
CA ALA A 180 -6.68 12.07 12.65
C ALA A 180 -5.29 12.70 12.74
N VAL A 181 -4.26 11.90 12.50
CA VAL A 181 -2.86 12.32 12.47
C VAL A 181 -2.37 12.32 11.03
N PRO A 182 -1.83 13.45 10.52
CA PRO A 182 -1.23 13.48 9.20
C PRO A 182 0.13 12.77 9.22
N VAL A 183 0.38 11.95 8.20
CA VAL A 183 1.63 11.26 7.97
C VAL A 183 2.40 12.04 6.91
N GLU A 184 3.12 13.07 7.35
CA GLU A 184 3.96 13.88 6.47
C GLU A 184 5.34 13.23 6.36
N LEU A 185 5.83 13.06 5.13
CA LEU A 185 7.07 12.35 4.82
C LEU A 185 7.92 13.16 3.84
N LEU A 186 9.22 13.13 4.07
CA LEU A 186 10.24 13.56 3.11
C LEU A 186 10.56 12.40 2.14
N PRO A 187 11.13 12.67 0.95
CA PRO A 187 11.59 11.63 0.05
C PRO A 187 12.53 10.64 0.74
N GLY A 188 12.32 9.35 0.53
CA GLY A 188 13.07 8.26 1.16
C GLY A 188 12.58 7.86 2.56
N GLN A 189 11.72 8.67 3.20
CA GLN A 189 11.01 8.26 4.41
C GLN A 189 9.84 7.33 4.05
N ALA A 190 9.46 6.45 4.98
CA ALA A 190 8.34 5.54 4.78
C ALA A 190 7.43 5.48 6.01
N SER A 191 6.14 5.29 5.77
CA SER A 191 5.20 4.82 6.80
C SER A 191 4.98 3.32 6.64
N ILE A 192 4.85 2.62 7.77
CA ILE A 192 4.43 1.23 7.83
C ILE A 192 3.10 1.22 8.57
N HIS A 193 2.08 0.56 8.03
CA HIS A 193 0.79 0.49 8.71
C HIS A 193 0.11 -0.87 8.55
N ALA A 194 -0.67 -1.22 9.57
CA ALA A 194 -1.49 -2.42 9.61
C ALA A 194 -2.67 -2.31 8.64
N ALA A 195 -3.04 -3.40 8.00
CA ALA A 195 -4.18 -3.44 7.07
C ALA A 195 -5.52 -3.02 7.69
N GLY A 196 -5.68 -3.19 9.01
CA GLY A 196 -6.86 -2.76 9.77
C GLY A 196 -6.85 -1.29 10.19
N LEU A 197 -5.78 -0.52 9.92
CA LEU A 197 -5.72 0.89 10.30
C LEU A 197 -6.65 1.73 9.44
N VAL A 198 -7.51 2.52 10.07
CA VAL A 198 -8.36 3.50 9.36
C VAL A 198 -7.48 4.64 8.85
N HIS A 199 -7.46 4.83 7.54
CA HIS A 199 -6.68 5.86 6.90
C HIS A 199 -7.38 6.42 5.66
N GLY A 200 -6.90 7.56 5.19
CA GLY A 200 -7.43 8.23 4.00
C GLY A 200 -6.54 9.41 3.62
N SER A 201 -6.87 10.11 2.56
CA SER A 201 -6.12 11.32 2.16
C SER A 201 -6.98 12.26 1.34
N GLU A 202 -6.79 13.56 1.55
CA GLU A 202 -7.45 14.58 0.76
C GLU A 202 -6.97 14.57 -0.71
N ALA A 203 -7.71 15.23 -1.57
CA ALA A 203 -7.29 15.51 -2.93
C ALA A 203 -5.99 16.35 -2.95
N ASN A 204 -5.18 16.17 -3.99
CA ASN A 204 -4.03 17.04 -4.21
C ASN A 204 -4.45 18.25 -5.08
N LEU A 205 -4.69 19.38 -4.45
CA LEU A 205 -5.00 20.64 -5.10
C LEU A 205 -3.79 21.57 -5.21
N SER A 206 -2.63 21.15 -4.69
CA SER A 206 -1.38 21.92 -4.72
C SER A 206 -0.73 21.92 -6.11
N SER A 207 0.30 22.72 -6.29
CA SER A 207 1.10 22.76 -7.52
C SER A 207 2.17 21.67 -7.62
N SER A 208 2.37 20.88 -6.57
CA SER A 208 3.37 19.80 -6.52
C SER A 208 2.73 18.43 -6.61
N ARG A 209 3.39 17.48 -7.30
CA ARG A 209 3.02 16.08 -7.31
C ARG A 209 3.26 15.44 -5.93
N ARG A 210 2.51 14.41 -5.61
CA ARG A 210 2.76 13.54 -4.46
C ARG A 210 2.73 12.09 -4.91
N CYS A 211 3.85 11.42 -4.90
CA CYS A 211 3.96 10.01 -5.22
C CYS A 211 4.63 9.23 -4.10
N GLY A 212 4.14 8.01 -3.87
CA GLY A 212 4.77 7.01 -3.03
C GLY A 212 4.69 5.63 -3.67
N PHE A 213 5.63 4.77 -3.31
CA PHE A 213 5.64 3.37 -3.68
C PHE A 213 5.11 2.53 -2.52
N THR A 214 3.96 1.91 -2.70
CA THR A 214 3.41 0.98 -1.71
C THR A 214 3.92 -0.44 -1.97
N MET A 215 4.26 -1.12 -0.89
CA MET A 215 4.68 -2.52 -0.86
C MET A 215 3.85 -3.21 0.22
N ARG A 216 3.14 -4.28 -0.15
CA ARG A 216 2.21 -4.96 0.77
C ARG A 216 2.63 -6.40 0.97
N TYR A 217 2.81 -6.78 2.22
CA TYR A 217 3.31 -8.10 2.60
C TYR A 217 2.35 -8.81 3.54
N ILE A 218 2.35 -10.13 3.47
CA ILE A 218 1.64 -11.03 4.37
C ILE A 218 2.61 -12.08 4.90
N SER A 219 2.35 -12.59 6.11
CA SER A 219 3.01 -13.84 6.56
C SER A 219 2.57 -15.00 5.67
N THR A 220 3.48 -15.92 5.38
CA THR A 220 3.12 -17.14 4.63
C THR A 220 2.21 -18.10 5.43
N GLU A 221 1.98 -17.84 6.72
CA GLU A 221 0.95 -18.53 7.53
C GLU A 221 -0.48 -18.13 7.13
N VAL A 222 -0.62 -16.98 6.47
CA VAL A 222 -1.89 -16.49 5.96
C VAL A 222 -2.24 -17.22 4.67
N ARG A 223 -3.47 -17.72 4.58
CA ARG A 223 -3.97 -18.34 3.36
C ARG A 223 -4.43 -17.29 2.35
N PHE A 224 -3.92 -17.41 1.14
CA PHE A 224 -4.29 -16.56 0.02
C PHE A 224 -5.30 -17.26 -0.90
N ASN A 225 -6.44 -16.60 -1.16
CA ASN A 225 -7.45 -17.07 -2.10
C ASN A 225 -7.25 -16.39 -3.46
N HIS A 226 -6.61 -17.07 -4.41
CA HIS A 226 -6.34 -16.55 -5.76
C HIS A 226 -7.59 -16.19 -6.56
N GLU A 227 -8.75 -16.80 -6.23
CA GLU A 227 -10.02 -16.54 -6.90
C GLU A 227 -10.83 -15.42 -6.24
N GLY A 228 -10.43 -15.00 -5.04
CA GLY A 228 -11.13 -14.04 -4.20
C GLY A 228 -11.43 -12.70 -4.89
N LEU A 229 -10.54 -12.22 -5.74
CA LEU A 229 -10.71 -10.98 -6.50
C LEU A 229 -11.37 -11.16 -7.88
N GLY A 230 -11.81 -12.39 -8.22
CA GLY A 230 -12.41 -12.68 -9.53
C GLY A 230 -11.44 -12.67 -10.71
N HIS A 231 -10.14 -12.63 -10.44
CA HIS A 231 -9.05 -12.73 -11.40
C HIS A 231 -7.87 -13.45 -10.74
N LYS A 232 -6.92 -13.89 -11.56
CA LYS A 232 -5.77 -14.67 -11.10
C LYS A 232 -4.69 -13.79 -10.48
N HIS A 233 -4.97 -13.17 -9.33
CA HIS A 233 -3.96 -12.40 -8.61
C HIS A 233 -2.77 -13.27 -8.22
N GLN A 234 -1.56 -12.75 -8.40
CA GLN A 234 -0.32 -13.42 -8.08
C GLN A 234 0.25 -12.92 -6.77
N ILE A 235 0.77 -13.84 -5.96
CA ILE A 235 1.60 -13.54 -4.81
C ILE A 235 2.99 -14.16 -5.01
N TYR A 236 3.98 -13.66 -4.32
CA TYR A 236 5.37 -14.04 -4.52
C TYR A 236 6.03 -14.33 -3.19
N LEU A 237 6.71 -15.48 -3.08
CA LEU A 237 7.50 -15.79 -1.89
C LEU A 237 8.73 -14.89 -1.85
N ALA A 238 8.73 -13.92 -0.93
CA ALA A 238 9.80 -12.94 -0.81
C ALA A 238 10.94 -13.42 0.07
N ARG A 239 10.62 -14.16 1.16
CA ARG A 239 11.62 -14.71 2.09
C ARG A 239 11.04 -15.92 2.83
N GLY A 240 11.91 -16.86 3.25
CA GLY A 240 11.55 -17.99 4.09
C GLY A 240 10.86 -19.12 3.35
N VAL A 241 9.87 -19.74 3.95
CA VAL A 241 9.16 -20.89 3.41
C VAL A 241 7.64 -20.69 3.49
N ASP A 242 6.90 -21.38 2.62
CA ASP A 242 5.44 -21.41 2.70
C ASP A 242 4.96 -22.21 3.93
N ARG A 243 3.92 -21.68 4.60
CA ARG A 243 3.31 -22.29 5.79
C ARG A 243 1.85 -22.69 5.60
N ALA A 244 1.14 -22.10 4.64
CA ALA A 244 -0.30 -22.30 4.46
C ALA A 244 -0.68 -23.07 3.18
N GLY A 245 0.29 -23.52 2.40
CA GLY A 245 0.06 -24.21 1.13
C GLY A 245 -0.35 -23.23 0.01
N ASN A 246 0.19 -22.03 0.02
CA ASN A 246 -0.04 -21.01 -1.01
C ASN A 246 0.69 -21.37 -2.31
N VAL A 247 0.21 -20.85 -3.42
CA VAL A 247 0.86 -20.95 -4.72
C VAL A 247 1.53 -19.60 -5.05
N TYR A 248 2.80 -19.62 -5.41
CA TYR A 248 3.59 -18.42 -5.68
C TYR A 248 3.96 -18.32 -7.16
N ALA A 249 3.93 -17.11 -7.67
CA ALA A 249 4.38 -16.79 -9.01
C ALA A 249 5.92 -16.65 -9.05
N ASP A 250 6.48 -16.75 -10.24
CA ASP A 250 7.90 -16.54 -10.50
C ASP A 250 8.18 -15.02 -10.66
N PRO A 251 8.99 -14.40 -9.78
CA PRO A 251 9.27 -12.96 -9.83
C PRO A 251 10.12 -12.54 -11.05
N THR A 252 10.69 -13.49 -11.79
CA THR A 252 11.46 -13.20 -13.02
C THR A 252 10.59 -13.12 -14.27
N ARG A 253 9.29 -13.42 -14.15
CA ARG A 253 8.34 -13.44 -15.26
C ARG A 253 7.35 -12.28 -15.20
N SER A 254 6.86 -11.89 -16.38
CA SER A 254 5.76 -10.94 -16.54
C SER A 254 4.43 -11.69 -16.69
N TYR A 255 3.35 -11.12 -16.09
CA TYR A 255 2.00 -11.70 -16.09
C TYR A 255 0.96 -10.67 -16.58
N PRO A 256 1.07 -10.19 -17.84
CA PRO A 256 0.17 -9.17 -18.38
C PRO A 256 -1.30 -9.62 -18.46
N GLU A 257 -1.55 -10.92 -18.56
CA GLU A 257 -2.90 -11.49 -18.59
C GLU A 257 -3.69 -11.27 -17.29
N VAL A 258 -3.00 -11.06 -16.18
CA VAL A 258 -3.64 -10.75 -14.89
C VAL A 258 -4.22 -9.33 -14.88
N ILE A 259 -3.60 -8.42 -15.66
CA ILE A 259 -3.98 -7.01 -15.74
C ILE A 259 -5.04 -6.77 -16.82
N GLY A 260 -5.07 -7.60 -17.86
CA GLY A 260 -5.81 -7.37 -19.12
C GLY A 260 -7.34 -7.28 -19.06
N ASN A 261 -7.96 -7.56 -17.91
CA ASN A 261 -9.42 -7.56 -17.76
C ASN A 261 -9.98 -6.35 -17.01
N ARG A 262 -9.19 -5.30 -16.79
CA ARG A 262 -9.63 -4.09 -16.09
C ARG A 262 -10.31 -3.10 -17.04
N GLY A 263 -11.46 -2.56 -16.62
CA GLY A 263 -11.93 -1.29 -17.14
C GLY A 263 -10.93 -0.17 -16.83
N ARG A 264 -10.69 0.75 -17.77
CA ARG A 264 -9.80 1.89 -17.57
C ARG A 264 -10.27 2.69 -16.34
N GLY A 265 -9.34 3.03 -15.44
CA GLY A 265 -9.61 3.83 -14.23
C GLY A 265 -10.14 3.05 -13.02
N GLN A 266 -10.09 1.71 -13.03
CA GLN A 266 -10.46 0.89 -11.87
C GLN A 266 -9.21 0.41 -11.13
N SER A 267 -9.12 0.69 -9.82
CA SER A 267 -8.07 0.11 -8.95
C SER A 267 -8.23 -1.40 -8.87
N TYR A 268 -7.11 -2.13 -8.93
CA TYR A 268 -7.07 -3.58 -8.86
C TYR A 268 -7.54 -4.14 -7.49
N LEU A 269 -7.34 -3.37 -6.43
CA LEU A 269 -7.59 -3.81 -5.06
C LEU A 269 -8.73 -3.06 -4.34
N GLY A 270 -9.44 -2.14 -5.00
CA GLY A 270 -10.39 -1.27 -4.34
C GLY A 270 -11.75 -1.11 -5.03
N THR A 271 -12.11 -1.95 -6.00
CA THR A 271 -13.38 -1.82 -6.74
C THR A 271 -14.35 -2.97 -6.44
N ARG A 272 -15.65 -2.65 -6.43
CA ARG A 272 -16.72 -3.66 -6.43
C ARG A 272 -16.59 -4.61 -7.61
N ARG A 273 -16.90 -5.87 -7.40
CA ARG A 273 -17.15 -6.81 -8.49
C ARG A 273 -18.38 -6.35 -9.28
N PRO A 274 -18.35 -6.38 -10.62
CA PRO A 274 -19.58 -6.25 -11.40
C PRO A 274 -20.53 -7.38 -11.00
N GLY A 275 -21.68 -7.06 -10.40
CA GLY A 275 -22.75 -8.04 -10.12
C GLY A 275 -22.83 -8.55 -8.66
N ALA A 276 -22.28 -7.86 -7.67
CA ALA A 276 -22.60 -8.10 -6.25
C ALA A 276 -23.82 -7.32 -5.81
#